data_f00f279bd2d07a498964e287d1c31d56
#
_entry.id   f00f279bd2d07a498964e287d1c31d56
#
_cell.length_a   1.000
_cell.length_b   1.000
_cell.length_c   1.000
_cell.angle_alpha   90.00
_cell.angle_beta   90.00
_cell.angle_gamma   90.00
#
_symmetry.space_group_name_H-M   'P 1'
#
loop_
_entity.id
_entity.type
_entity.pdbx_description
1 polymer ?
#
loop_
_entity_poly.entity_id
_entity_poly.type
_entity_poly.pdbx_seq_one_letter_code
_entity_poly.pdbx_strand_id
1 'polypeptide(L)'
;GSKAAKHDKDATVRALRMKEKYCAEGMRRTVECVLLVANHGHPHVLLLQIGGPNDVSFRLPGGRLRPGEGDLEGVRRKLSTKLAPPHEQDVDVHHARWQVDENALAVWWRPNFEPHMYPYVPAHVTKPKECRKVFAIRLPEKMVFAVPRNLKLLAVPLFDLFDNAARYGPLISSIPHLASRLEFTYAGSVANPL
;
A
#
# COMPACT_ATOMS: atom_id res chain seq x y z
N GLY A 1 -12.41 -6.68 22.97
CA GLY A 1 -12.33 -7.97 22.33
C GLY A 1 -11.78 -7.82 20.92
N SER A 2 -10.49 -8.13 20.74
CA SER A 2 -9.80 -8.15 19.45
C SER A 2 -10.45 -9.21 18.55
N LYS A 3 -11.21 -8.79 17.55
CA LYS A 3 -11.57 -9.65 16.43
C LYS A 3 -10.32 -9.84 15.60
N ALA A 4 -9.55 -10.89 15.89
CA ALA A 4 -8.53 -11.39 14.97
C ALA A 4 -9.21 -11.62 13.61
N ALA A 5 -8.76 -10.89 12.59
CA ALA A 5 -9.25 -11.12 11.23
C ALA A 5 -8.93 -12.57 10.88
N LYS A 6 -9.93 -13.43 10.87
CA LYS A 6 -9.83 -14.81 10.43
C LYS A 6 -9.34 -14.76 8.98
N HIS A 7 -8.10 -15.11 8.75
CA HIS A 7 -7.54 -15.22 7.42
C HIS A 7 -8.23 -16.42 6.77
N ASP A 8 -9.18 -16.17 5.87
CA ASP A 8 -9.87 -17.24 5.15
C ASP A 8 -8.83 -17.97 4.27
N LYS A 9 -8.45 -19.14 4.70
CA LYS A 9 -7.55 -20.02 3.96
C LYS A 9 -8.20 -20.54 2.67
N ASP A 10 -9.54 -20.57 2.62
CA ASP A 10 -10.28 -21.02 1.46
C ASP A 10 -10.54 -19.88 0.47
N ALA A 11 -10.07 -20.05 -0.78
CA ALA A 11 -10.26 -19.10 -1.86
C ALA A 11 -11.75 -18.92 -2.23
N THR A 12 -12.54 -19.99 -2.11
CA THR A 12 -13.99 -20.00 -2.41
C THR A 12 -14.75 -19.13 -1.40
N VAL A 13 -14.48 -19.29 -0.11
CA VAL A 13 -15.09 -18.47 0.95
C VAL A 13 -14.74 -17.00 0.79
N ARG A 14 -13.50 -16.71 0.39
CA ARG A 14 -13.05 -15.33 0.10
C ARG A 14 -13.81 -14.73 -1.09
N ALA A 15 -13.99 -15.49 -2.16
CA ALA A 15 -14.73 -15.05 -3.34
C ALA A 15 -16.21 -14.79 -3.03
N LEU A 16 -16.86 -15.67 -2.28
CA LEU A 16 -18.26 -15.50 -1.84
C LEU A 16 -18.43 -14.23 -1.00
N ARG A 17 -17.59 -14.00 0.00
CA ARG A 17 -17.62 -12.78 0.80
C ARG A 17 -17.37 -11.51 -0.01
N MET A 18 -16.52 -11.60 -1.03
CA MET A 18 -16.28 -10.46 -1.93
C MET A 18 -17.53 -10.19 -2.77
N LYS A 19 -18.21 -11.24 -3.25
CA LYS A 19 -19.45 -11.12 -4.01
C LYS A 19 -20.59 -10.50 -3.17
N GLU A 20 -20.80 -11.00 -1.95
CA GLU A 20 -21.79 -10.43 -1.01
C GLU A 20 -21.55 -8.94 -0.78
N LYS A 21 -20.31 -8.57 -0.48
CA LYS A 21 -19.96 -7.16 -0.27
C LYS A 21 -20.09 -6.31 -1.52
N TYR A 22 -19.81 -6.88 -2.69
CA TYR A 22 -20.00 -6.18 -3.95
C TYR A 22 -21.49 -5.90 -4.23
N CYS A 23 -22.37 -6.84 -3.91
CA CYS A 23 -23.82 -6.65 -4.03
C CYS A 23 -24.35 -5.57 -3.07
N ALA A 24 -23.78 -5.48 -1.85
CA ALA A 24 -24.22 -4.52 -0.84
C ALA A 24 -23.61 -3.11 -1.01
N GLU A 25 -22.35 -3.02 -1.40
CA GLU A 25 -21.56 -1.77 -1.33
C GLU A 25 -20.97 -1.35 -2.68
N GLY A 26 -21.16 -2.16 -3.75
CA GLY A 26 -20.57 -1.92 -5.06
C GLY A 26 -19.08 -2.26 -5.13
N MET A 27 -18.39 -1.67 -6.11
CA MET A 27 -16.97 -1.91 -6.35
C MET A 27 -16.13 -1.55 -5.13
N ARG A 28 -15.29 -2.50 -4.70
CA ARG A 28 -14.32 -2.25 -3.62
C ARG A 28 -13.29 -1.20 -4.07
N ARG A 29 -13.08 -0.20 -3.24
CA ARG A 29 -12.02 0.79 -3.40
C ARG A 29 -10.95 0.56 -2.34
N THR A 30 -9.70 0.46 -2.78
CA THR A 30 -8.53 0.21 -1.92
C THR A 30 -7.44 1.21 -2.26
N VAL A 31 -6.80 1.76 -1.25
CA VAL A 31 -5.61 2.62 -1.42
C VAL A 31 -4.41 1.95 -0.79
N GLU A 32 -3.27 2.05 -1.45
CA GLU A 32 -1.98 1.57 -0.97
C GLU A 32 -0.93 2.67 -1.12
N CYS A 33 0.06 2.67 -0.24
CA CYS A 33 1.01 3.76 -0.10
C CYS A 33 2.43 3.26 -0.29
N VAL A 34 3.17 3.90 -1.17
CA VAL A 34 4.61 3.70 -1.38
C VAL A 34 5.32 4.76 -0.54
N LEU A 35 5.97 4.33 0.53
CA LEU A 35 6.81 5.14 1.38
C LEU A 35 8.27 4.78 1.08
N LEU A 36 9.02 5.73 0.57
CA LEU A 36 10.42 5.54 0.22
C LEU A 36 11.32 6.16 1.29
N VAL A 37 12.31 5.41 1.70
CA VAL A 37 13.36 5.85 2.63
C VAL A 37 14.73 5.58 2.04
N ALA A 38 15.68 6.43 2.33
CA ALA A 38 17.09 6.18 1.98
C ALA A 38 17.74 5.38 3.11
N ASN A 39 18.41 4.28 2.77
CA ASN A 39 19.22 3.52 3.70
C ASN A 39 20.50 3.10 2.99
N HIS A 40 21.67 3.41 3.58
CA HIS A 40 22.99 3.15 2.98
C HIS A 40 23.12 3.69 1.55
N GLY A 41 22.56 4.87 1.27
CA GLY A 41 22.62 5.49 -0.07
C GLY A 41 21.68 4.88 -1.12
N HIS A 42 20.86 3.90 -0.76
CA HIS A 42 19.93 3.25 -1.68
C HIS A 42 18.47 3.49 -1.27
N PRO A 43 17.53 3.64 -2.23
CA PRO A 43 16.11 3.75 -1.94
C PRO A 43 15.52 2.41 -1.51
N HIS A 44 14.78 2.44 -0.42
CA HIS A 44 14.06 1.31 0.14
C HIS A 44 12.57 1.63 0.22
N VAL A 45 11.72 0.64 0.02
CA VAL A 45 10.27 0.73 0.23
C VAL A 45 9.91 0.16 1.59
N LEU A 46 9.06 0.86 2.33
CA LEU A 46 8.52 0.37 3.59
C LEU A 46 7.37 -0.61 3.32
N LEU A 47 7.55 -1.85 3.72
CA LEU A 47 6.56 -2.92 3.61
C LEU A 47 6.11 -3.40 4.98
N LEU A 48 4.86 -3.79 5.08
CA LEU A 48 4.30 -4.49 6.23
C LEU A 48 4.41 -6.00 6.02
N GLN A 49 5.18 -6.65 6.86
CA GLN A 49 5.24 -8.11 6.94
C GLN A 49 4.12 -8.63 7.83
N ILE A 50 3.38 -9.62 7.32
CA ILE A 50 2.26 -10.29 7.99
C ILE A 50 2.53 -11.78 7.99
N GLY A 51 2.17 -12.47 9.07
CA GLY A 51 2.31 -13.93 9.18
C GLY A 51 3.49 -14.36 10.03
N GLY A 52 3.56 -15.67 10.26
CA GLY A 52 4.63 -16.33 11.01
C GLY A 52 5.78 -16.83 10.12
N PRO A 53 6.73 -17.57 10.68
CA PRO A 53 7.92 -18.03 9.95
C PRO A 53 7.63 -18.83 8.67
N ASN A 54 6.51 -19.56 8.64
CA ASN A 54 6.14 -20.45 7.53
C ASN A 54 5.09 -19.86 6.56
N ASP A 55 4.55 -18.67 6.86
CA ASP A 55 3.51 -18.02 6.04
C ASP A 55 3.72 -16.50 6.03
N VAL A 56 4.83 -16.08 5.45
CA VAL A 56 5.21 -14.67 5.36
C VAL A 56 4.57 -14.05 4.12
N SER A 57 3.82 -12.97 4.30
CA SER A 57 3.31 -12.15 3.22
C SER A 57 3.67 -10.68 3.42
N PHE A 58 3.88 -9.99 2.31
CA PHE A 58 4.25 -8.57 2.30
C PHE A 58 3.10 -7.74 1.74
N ARG A 59 2.89 -6.57 2.32
CA ARG A 59 1.87 -5.62 1.85
C ARG A 59 2.37 -4.20 1.98
N LEU A 60 1.90 -3.35 1.09
CA LEU A 60 2.02 -1.91 1.26
C LEU A 60 1.12 -1.44 2.41
N PRO A 61 1.53 -0.40 3.15
CA PRO A 61 0.62 0.31 4.05
C PRO A 61 -0.59 0.84 3.27
N GLY A 62 -1.79 0.71 3.84
CA GLY A 62 -3.01 1.11 3.15
C GLY A 62 -4.21 0.26 3.56
N GLY A 63 -5.22 0.19 2.71
CA GLY A 63 -6.39 -0.66 2.91
C GLY A 63 -7.66 -0.12 2.25
N ARG A 64 -8.76 -0.81 2.53
CA ARG A 64 -10.07 -0.49 1.97
C ARG A 64 -10.57 0.87 2.42
N LEU A 65 -11.13 1.63 1.49
CA LEU A 65 -11.87 2.86 1.76
C LEU A 65 -13.25 2.55 2.35
N ARG A 66 -13.79 3.53 3.07
CA ARG A 66 -15.18 3.53 3.50
C ARG A 66 -16.08 3.91 2.32
N PRO A 67 -17.36 3.54 2.30
CA PRO A 67 -18.31 4.06 1.33
C PRO A 67 -18.31 5.60 1.35
N GLY A 68 -18.22 6.22 0.17
CA GLY A 68 -18.20 7.69 0.03
C GLY A 68 -16.88 8.39 0.39
N GLU A 69 -15.91 7.71 0.96
CA GLU A 69 -14.63 8.28 1.37
C GLU A 69 -13.76 8.68 0.16
N GLY A 70 -13.14 9.86 0.23
CA GLY A 70 -12.16 10.32 -0.75
C GLY A 70 -10.86 9.49 -0.72
N ASP A 71 -10.16 9.40 -1.85
CA ASP A 71 -8.93 8.59 -1.94
C ASP A 71 -7.85 9.14 -1.01
N LEU A 72 -7.59 10.46 -1.04
CA LEU A 72 -6.54 11.09 -0.22
C LEU A 72 -6.87 11.08 1.27
N GLU A 73 -8.14 11.28 1.61
CA GLU A 73 -8.63 11.16 2.99
C GLU A 73 -8.39 9.74 3.51
N GLY A 74 -8.78 8.74 2.72
CA GLY A 74 -8.58 7.34 3.05
C GLY A 74 -7.10 6.96 3.19
N VAL A 75 -6.21 7.49 2.34
CA VAL A 75 -4.76 7.32 2.45
C VAL A 75 -4.27 7.83 3.81
N ARG A 76 -4.57 9.09 4.16
CA ARG A 76 -4.15 9.70 5.42
C ARG A 76 -4.66 8.91 6.62
N ARG A 77 -5.95 8.59 6.64
CA ARG A 77 -6.55 7.79 7.70
C ARG A 77 -5.88 6.41 7.85
N LYS A 78 -5.59 5.72 6.74
CA LYS A 78 -4.96 4.38 6.77
C LYS A 78 -3.52 4.42 7.25
N LEU A 79 -2.75 5.41 6.82
CA LEU A 79 -1.38 5.60 7.26
C LEU A 79 -1.33 5.89 8.76
N SER A 80 -2.17 6.81 9.23
CA SER A 80 -2.24 7.14 10.66
C SER A 80 -2.64 5.95 11.51
N THR A 81 -3.66 5.20 11.11
CA THR A 81 -4.10 4.01 11.87
C THR A 81 -3.02 2.92 11.93
N LYS A 82 -2.15 2.81 10.91
CA LYS A 82 -1.18 1.72 10.80
C LYS A 82 0.24 2.07 11.19
N LEU A 83 0.61 3.34 11.05
CA LEU A 83 2.00 3.78 11.17
C LEU A 83 2.20 4.95 12.13
N ALA A 84 1.15 5.67 12.54
CA ALA A 84 1.31 6.77 13.49
C ALA A 84 1.33 6.24 14.94
N PRO A 85 2.16 6.84 15.80
CA PRO A 85 2.12 6.59 17.23
C PRO A 85 0.72 6.90 17.81
N PRO A 86 0.27 6.17 18.85
CA PRO A 86 -1.08 6.32 19.39
C PRO A 86 -1.45 7.74 19.86
N HIS A 87 -0.48 8.48 20.38
CA HIS A 87 -0.66 9.86 20.86
C HIS A 87 -0.76 10.90 19.72
N GLU A 88 -0.44 10.51 18.49
CA GLU A 88 -0.49 11.39 17.31
C GLU A 88 -1.62 10.99 16.35
N GLN A 89 -2.63 10.26 16.81
CA GLN A 89 -3.75 9.80 15.96
C GLN A 89 -4.89 10.81 15.85
N ASP A 90 -4.72 12.05 16.31
CA ASP A 90 -5.69 13.12 16.15
C ASP A 90 -5.82 13.61 14.70
N VAL A 91 -7.04 13.92 14.28
CA VAL A 91 -7.41 14.19 12.88
C VAL A 91 -6.65 15.38 12.28
N ASP A 92 -6.42 16.43 13.04
CA ASP A 92 -5.74 17.62 12.56
C ASP A 92 -4.23 17.42 12.33
N VAL A 93 -3.61 16.54 13.11
CA VAL A 93 -2.21 16.16 12.97
C VAL A 93 -2.00 15.28 11.73
N HIS A 94 -3.03 14.53 11.29
CA HIS A 94 -2.95 13.64 10.14
C HIS A 94 -2.73 14.37 8.81
N HIS A 95 -3.36 15.53 8.63
CA HIS A 95 -3.23 16.30 7.39
C HIS A 95 -1.82 16.87 7.21
N ALA A 96 -1.20 17.35 8.29
CA ALA A 96 0.15 17.89 8.26
C ALA A 96 1.24 16.80 8.15
N ARG A 97 0.99 15.61 8.72
CA ARG A 97 1.97 14.53 8.80
C ARG A 97 2.20 13.82 7.45
N TRP A 98 1.13 13.58 6.68
CA TRP A 98 1.20 12.76 5.46
C TRP A 98 1.06 13.63 4.22
N GLN A 99 2.19 13.94 3.57
CA GLN A 99 2.20 14.60 2.28
C GLN A 99 1.97 13.56 1.18
N VAL A 100 0.76 13.51 0.68
CA VAL A 100 0.31 12.54 -0.33
C VAL A 100 0.30 13.24 -1.69
N ASP A 101 0.91 12.64 -2.70
CA ASP A 101 0.76 13.11 -4.07
C ASP A 101 -0.70 12.96 -4.51
N GLU A 102 -1.25 13.99 -5.14
CA GLU A 102 -2.66 14.01 -5.55
C GLU A 102 -2.95 12.96 -6.62
N ASN A 103 -1.97 12.69 -7.45
CA ASN A 103 -2.09 11.71 -8.53
C ASN A 103 -1.67 10.32 -8.05
N ALA A 104 -2.48 9.32 -8.39
CA ALA A 104 -2.12 7.94 -8.14
C ALA A 104 -0.93 7.55 -9.01
N LEU A 105 0.09 6.94 -8.38
CA LEU A 105 1.27 6.40 -9.05
C LEU A 105 0.91 5.24 -9.98
N ALA A 106 -0.07 4.42 -9.58
CA ALA A 106 -0.61 3.32 -10.36
C ALA A 106 -2.06 3.01 -9.96
N VAL A 107 -2.79 2.41 -10.88
CA VAL A 107 -4.16 1.92 -10.65
C VAL A 107 -4.23 0.47 -11.10
N TRP A 108 -4.66 -0.40 -10.20
CA TRP A 108 -4.86 -1.82 -10.44
C TRP A 108 -6.32 -2.21 -10.32
N TRP A 109 -6.77 -3.10 -11.18
CA TRP A 109 -8.16 -3.51 -11.28
C TRP A 109 -8.32 -5.00 -11.09
N ARG A 110 -9.37 -5.39 -10.37
CA ARG A 110 -9.83 -6.77 -10.27
C ARG A 110 -11.08 -6.92 -11.13
N PRO A 111 -11.01 -7.57 -12.29
CA PRO A 111 -12.16 -7.70 -13.18
C PRO A 111 -13.24 -8.61 -12.61
N ASN A 112 -12.85 -9.72 -11.97
CA ASN A 112 -13.74 -10.75 -11.41
C ASN A 112 -13.50 -10.95 -9.91
N PHE A 113 -14.11 -11.96 -9.30
CA PHE A 113 -13.92 -12.29 -7.88
C PHE A 113 -12.66 -13.15 -7.63
N GLU A 114 -11.85 -13.36 -8.65
CA GLU A 114 -10.58 -14.09 -8.60
C GLU A 114 -9.46 -13.26 -7.91
N PRO A 115 -8.38 -13.92 -7.44
CA PRO A 115 -7.27 -13.21 -6.78
C PRO A 115 -6.51 -12.24 -7.67
N HIS A 116 -6.49 -12.48 -8.98
CA HIS A 116 -5.67 -11.73 -9.93
C HIS A 116 -6.12 -10.28 -10.10
N MET A 117 -5.17 -9.39 -10.21
CA MET A 117 -5.36 -7.97 -10.50
C MET A 117 -4.48 -7.55 -11.67
N TYR A 118 -4.95 -6.56 -12.42
CA TYR A 118 -4.29 -6.08 -13.62
C TYR A 118 -4.10 -4.55 -13.56
N PRO A 119 -3.01 -4.00 -14.13
CA PRO A 119 -2.80 -2.54 -14.20
C PRO A 119 -3.69 -1.86 -15.25
N TYR A 120 -4.71 -2.54 -15.73
CA TYR A 120 -5.70 -2.05 -16.69
C TYR A 120 -7.04 -2.73 -16.49
N VAL A 121 -8.09 -2.17 -17.04
CA VAL A 121 -9.41 -2.81 -17.13
C VAL A 121 -9.50 -3.50 -18.48
N PRO A 122 -9.70 -4.85 -18.54
CA PRO A 122 -9.96 -5.55 -19.80
C PRO A 122 -11.18 -4.96 -20.52
N ALA A 123 -11.12 -4.83 -21.84
CA ALA A 123 -12.13 -4.13 -22.64
C ALA A 123 -13.56 -4.68 -22.50
N HIS A 124 -13.71 -5.97 -22.22
CA HIS A 124 -15.00 -6.65 -22.01
C HIS A 124 -15.57 -6.48 -20.59
N VAL A 125 -14.81 -5.87 -19.67
CA VAL A 125 -15.22 -5.71 -18.26
C VAL A 125 -15.80 -4.32 -18.05
N THR A 126 -17.12 -4.24 -17.90
CA THR A 126 -17.82 -2.98 -17.64
C THR A 126 -17.99 -2.68 -16.15
N LYS A 127 -17.94 -3.71 -15.30
CA LYS A 127 -18.16 -3.61 -13.85
C LYS A 127 -17.05 -4.32 -13.07
N PRO A 128 -15.85 -3.75 -12.96
CA PRO A 128 -14.78 -4.33 -12.17
C PRO A 128 -15.18 -4.47 -10.70
N LYS A 129 -14.57 -5.42 -10.00
CA LYS A 129 -14.93 -5.78 -8.62
C LYS A 129 -14.10 -5.03 -7.57
N GLU A 130 -12.90 -4.63 -7.93
CA GLU A 130 -12.03 -3.82 -7.09
C GLU A 130 -11.22 -2.85 -7.95
N CYS A 131 -11.08 -1.63 -7.45
CA CYS A 131 -10.11 -0.65 -7.91
C CYS A 131 -9.12 -0.39 -6.77
N ARG A 132 -7.84 -0.57 -7.04
CA ARG A 132 -6.75 -0.36 -6.09
C ARG A 132 -5.83 0.73 -6.64
N LYS A 133 -5.74 1.83 -5.92
CA LYS A 133 -4.89 2.97 -6.27
C LYS A 133 -3.66 2.98 -5.36
N VAL A 134 -2.51 3.22 -5.96
CA VAL A 134 -1.22 3.31 -5.27
C VAL A 134 -0.78 4.77 -5.28
N PHE A 135 -0.44 5.32 -4.11
CA PHE A 135 0.00 6.70 -3.95
C PHE A 135 1.42 6.77 -3.42
N ALA A 136 2.21 7.69 -3.93
CA ALA A 136 3.50 8.03 -3.36
C ALA A 136 3.30 8.96 -2.15
N ILE A 137 4.09 8.72 -1.09
CA ILE A 137 4.05 9.50 0.13
C ILE A 137 5.41 10.15 0.32
N ARG A 138 5.43 11.48 0.43
CA ARG A 138 6.63 12.23 0.77
C ARG A 138 6.81 12.20 2.28
N LEU A 139 7.95 11.68 2.70
CA LEU A 139 8.30 11.60 4.12
C LEU A 139 9.19 12.78 4.50
N PRO A 140 9.01 13.37 5.71
CA PRO A 140 9.97 14.32 6.27
C PRO A 140 11.27 13.58 6.63
N GLU A 141 12.36 14.35 6.81
CA GLU A 141 13.69 13.79 7.17
C GLU A 141 13.67 12.91 8.42
N LYS A 142 12.85 13.27 9.38
CA LYS A 142 12.69 12.54 10.64
C LYS A 142 11.24 12.18 10.86
N MET A 143 10.96 10.89 10.90
CA MET A 143 9.63 10.37 11.18
C MET A 143 9.70 9.14 12.05
N VAL A 144 8.86 9.08 13.08
CA VAL A 144 8.72 7.90 13.94
C VAL A 144 7.51 7.10 13.47
N PHE A 145 7.72 5.81 13.24
CA PHE A 145 6.67 4.87 12.89
C PHE A 145 6.34 3.97 14.08
N ALA A 146 5.06 3.76 14.31
CA ALA A 146 4.58 2.74 15.23
C ALA A 146 3.64 1.80 14.49
N VAL A 147 3.92 0.51 14.56
CA VAL A 147 3.10 -0.52 13.92
C VAL A 147 2.41 -1.39 14.97
N PRO A 148 1.22 -1.92 14.69
CA PRO A 148 0.57 -2.89 15.55
C PRO A 148 1.46 -4.13 15.79
N ARG A 149 1.36 -4.73 16.98
CA ARG A 149 2.22 -5.86 17.41
C ARG A 149 2.20 -7.09 16.48
N ASN A 150 1.13 -7.25 15.70
CA ASN A 150 0.97 -8.34 14.74
C ASN A 150 1.59 -8.05 13.36
N LEU A 151 2.22 -6.90 13.18
CA LEU A 151 2.87 -6.48 11.94
C LEU A 151 4.33 -6.14 12.22
N LYS A 152 5.18 -6.35 11.20
CA LYS A 152 6.55 -5.84 11.20
C LYS A 152 6.70 -4.87 10.04
N LEU A 153 7.33 -3.72 10.30
CA LEU A 153 7.68 -2.77 9.26
C LEU A 153 9.10 -3.07 8.81
N LEU A 154 9.27 -3.30 7.51
CA LEU A 154 10.56 -3.61 6.89
C LEU A 154 10.88 -2.58 5.82
N ALA A 155 12.12 -2.16 5.75
CA ALA A 155 12.67 -1.40 4.63
C ALA A 155 13.32 -2.39 3.66
N VAL A 156 12.74 -2.52 2.46
CA VAL A 156 13.20 -3.45 1.43
C VAL A 156 13.81 -2.64 0.28
N PRO A 157 15.04 -2.95 -0.14
CA PRO A 157 15.68 -2.26 -1.25
C PRO A 157 14.87 -2.37 -2.54
N LEU A 158 14.80 -1.30 -3.34
CA LEU A 158 14.09 -1.34 -4.61
C LEU A 158 14.58 -2.45 -5.55
N PHE A 159 15.88 -2.72 -5.55
CA PHE A 159 16.46 -3.77 -6.41
C PHE A 159 16.01 -5.19 -6.01
N ASP A 160 15.67 -5.44 -4.71
CA ASP A 160 15.17 -6.73 -4.26
C ASP A 160 13.72 -6.98 -4.69
N LEU A 161 12.98 -5.91 -4.99
CA LEU A 161 11.61 -5.99 -5.50
C LEU A 161 11.55 -6.27 -7.00
N PHE A 162 12.60 -5.87 -7.73
CA PHE A 162 12.63 -5.98 -9.18
C PHE A 162 12.54 -7.45 -9.60
N ASP A 163 11.60 -7.74 -10.51
CA ASP A 163 11.33 -9.09 -11.04
C ASP A 163 11.13 -10.20 -9.98
N ASN A 164 10.62 -9.82 -8.80
CA ASN A 164 10.43 -10.71 -7.67
C ASN A 164 8.95 -10.87 -7.29
N ALA A 165 8.10 -11.08 -8.31
CA ALA A 165 6.66 -11.25 -8.12
C ALA A 165 6.29 -12.52 -7.33
N ALA A 166 7.12 -13.54 -7.37
CA ALA A 166 6.90 -14.78 -6.61
C ALA A 166 6.90 -14.53 -5.10
N ARG A 167 7.77 -13.64 -4.61
CA ARG A 167 7.91 -13.30 -3.19
C ARG A 167 6.97 -12.18 -2.75
N TYR A 168 6.90 -11.11 -3.52
CA TYR A 168 6.22 -9.87 -3.13
C TYR A 168 4.87 -9.66 -3.80
N GLY A 169 4.58 -10.42 -4.84
CA GLY A 169 3.41 -10.25 -5.70
C GLY A 169 3.62 -9.19 -6.79
N PRO A 170 2.78 -9.21 -7.84
CA PRO A 170 2.99 -8.40 -9.05
C PRO A 170 2.93 -6.89 -8.81
N LEU A 171 2.08 -6.42 -7.89
CA LEU A 171 1.95 -5.00 -7.60
C LEU A 171 3.22 -4.46 -6.92
N ILE A 172 3.72 -5.14 -5.88
CA ILE A 172 4.92 -4.68 -5.15
C ILE A 172 6.15 -4.77 -6.05
N SER A 173 6.27 -5.82 -6.85
CA SER A 173 7.38 -5.99 -7.80
C SER A 173 7.36 -4.98 -8.95
N SER A 174 6.24 -4.31 -9.21
CA SER A 174 6.16 -3.22 -10.18
C SER A 174 6.66 -1.87 -9.63
N ILE A 175 6.86 -1.74 -8.32
CA ILE A 175 7.24 -0.47 -7.68
C ILE A 175 8.54 0.12 -8.24
N PRO A 176 9.61 -0.65 -8.52
CA PRO A 176 10.82 -0.07 -9.13
C PRO A 176 10.54 0.66 -10.45
N HIS A 177 9.69 0.13 -11.31
CA HIS A 177 9.27 0.80 -12.54
C HIS A 177 8.41 2.05 -12.28
N LEU A 178 7.56 2.00 -11.27
CA LEU A 178 6.73 3.15 -10.88
C LEU A 178 7.60 4.24 -10.25
N ALA A 179 8.57 3.84 -9.43
CA ALA A 179 9.50 4.74 -8.76
C ALA A 179 10.41 5.49 -9.76
N SER A 180 10.69 4.93 -10.93
CA SER A 180 11.45 5.62 -11.97
C SER A 180 10.80 6.92 -12.47
N ARG A 181 9.52 7.13 -12.19
CA ARG A 181 8.77 8.36 -12.50
C ARG A 181 8.87 9.42 -11.40
N LEU A 182 9.48 9.06 -10.25
CA LEU A 182 9.63 9.96 -9.12
C LEU A 182 11.02 10.59 -9.16
N GLU A 183 11.08 11.90 -8.93
CA GLU A 183 12.35 12.60 -8.75
C GLU A 183 12.84 12.33 -7.31
N PHE A 184 14.03 11.71 -7.21
CA PHE A 184 14.68 11.49 -5.92
C PHE A 184 15.72 12.58 -5.68
N THR A 185 15.54 13.35 -4.62
CA THR A 185 16.56 14.25 -4.08
C THR A 185 17.20 13.56 -2.88
N TYR A 186 18.47 13.21 -2.99
CA TYR A 186 19.22 12.67 -1.86
C TYR A 186 19.75 13.84 -1.01
N ALA A 187 19.21 14.03 0.19
CA ALA A 187 19.79 14.96 1.15
C ALA A 187 21.19 14.46 1.54
N GLY A 188 22.23 15.13 1.12
CA GLY A 188 23.62 14.81 1.46
C GLY A 188 24.55 14.43 0.30
N SER A 189 24.10 14.37 -0.95
CA SER A 189 25.01 14.37 -2.08
C SER A 189 25.51 15.81 -2.31
N VAL A 190 26.56 16.19 -1.62
CA VAL A 190 27.43 17.29 -2.09
C VAL A 190 27.93 16.83 -3.46
N ALA A 191 27.41 17.44 -4.52
CA ALA A 191 27.99 17.28 -5.84
C ALA A 191 29.44 17.75 -5.71
N ASN A 192 30.39 16.83 -5.78
CA ASN A 192 31.77 17.20 -6.03
C ASN A 192 31.80 17.77 -7.45
N PRO A 193 32.05 19.06 -7.65
CA PRO A 193 32.33 19.56 -8.99
C PRO A 193 33.61 18.94 -9.47
N LEU A 194 33.57 18.24 -10.60
CA LEU A 194 34.74 17.87 -11.39
C LEU A 194 35.38 19.12 -11.96
#